data_9587495c8d2dc8010d89153aeaa20453
#
_entry.id   9587495c8d2dc8010d89153aeaa20453
#
_cell.length_a   1.000
_cell.length_b   1.000
_cell.length_c   1.000
_cell.angle_alpha   90.00
_cell.angle_beta   90.00
_cell.angle_gamma   90.00
#
_symmetry.space_group_name_H-M   'P 1'
#
loop_
_entity.id
_entity.type
_entity.pdbx_description
1 polymer ?
#
loop_
_entity_poly.entity_id
_entity_poly.type
_entity_poly.pdbx_seq_one_letter_code
_entity_poly.pdbx_strand_id
1 'polypeptide(L)'
;MTETSRTPRRRAARILGLLVLTLLGASLLAPDALDSWADGRDPGWERTLARVWADPAGDLARRLALDVPLRELTDLVDGARTEVTRSAVAPAIRPEAGTTPTTVAPRSATSERPLRILAVGDSLMLDLQYGMERELDPRMDVVVEGRGALGFGFTVPHWDWEDDVLTDYYRLVAEISPDVVVVMIGANEFEEYAVNGEDLTPGGRRWREVLFERADEAIAHWKADGAHIYWWTTPRMRDKRFLTDDLNTVWARASEGWGAGVTLIDSMGVLGDVDGAYRETMVDDSGMEVPLRKEHGVHFHEVGADMLARQLEAHLIADGWLTGP
;
A
#
# COMPACT_ATOMS: atom_id res chain seq x y z
N MET A 1 21.46 28.43 55.26
CA MET A 1 21.03 27.03 55.04
C MET A 1 20.47 26.95 53.64
N THR A 2 21.26 26.49 52.70
CA THR A 2 20.90 26.38 51.29
C THR A 2 20.62 24.93 51.00
N GLU A 3 19.34 24.62 50.88
CA GLU A 3 18.83 23.28 50.48
C GLU A 3 19.02 23.12 48.99
N THR A 4 20.00 22.34 48.58
CA THR A 4 20.38 22.06 47.21
C THR A 4 19.34 21.17 46.56
N SER A 5 18.62 21.70 45.57
CA SER A 5 17.65 21.05 44.67
C SER A 5 18.27 19.93 43.79
N ARG A 6 18.62 18.79 44.41
CA ARG A 6 19.19 17.62 43.68
C ARG A 6 18.13 16.64 43.16
N THR A 7 16.85 16.85 43.42
CA THR A 7 15.75 15.92 43.12
C THR A 7 15.29 15.85 41.66
N PRO A 8 15.23 16.95 40.86
CA PRO A 8 14.68 16.84 39.49
C PRO A 8 15.63 16.14 38.50
N ARG A 9 16.93 16.35 38.61
CA ARG A 9 17.94 15.71 37.74
C ARG A 9 17.99 14.18 37.92
N ARG A 10 17.85 13.68 39.15
CA ARG A 10 17.83 12.24 39.42
C ARG A 10 16.54 11.56 38.92
N ARG A 11 15.40 12.27 38.96
CA ARG A 11 14.14 11.77 38.38
C ARG A 11 14.21 11.74 36.87
N ALA A 12 14.69 12.80 36.22
CA ALA A 12 14.88 12.84 34.76
C ALA A 12 15.84 11.74 34.27
N ALA A 13 16.96 11.51 34.97
CA ALA A 13 17.89 10.44 34.62
C ALA A 13 17.28 9.03 34.77
N ARG A 14 16.41 8.81 35.78
CA ARG A 14 15.70 7.53 35.94
C ARG A 14 14.66 7.32 34.82
N ILE A 15 13.90 8.36 34.49
CA ILE A 15 12.91 8.29 33.38
C ILE A 15 13.63 8.03 32.06
N LEU A 16 14.70 8.72 31.77
CA LEU A 16 15.51 8.50 30.58
C LEU A 16 16.09 7.07 30.53
N GLY A 17 16.61 6.58 31.66
CA GLY A 17 17.10 5.21 31.77
C GLY A 17 16.01 4.14 31.53
N LEU A 18 14.79 4.39 32.04
CA LEU A 18 13.65 3.52 31.81
C LEU A 18 13.24 3.52 30.32
N LEU A 19 13.17 4.68 29.70
CA LEU A 19 12.84 4.80 28.27
C LEU A 19 13.88 4.08 27.39
N VAL A 20 15.15 4.24 27.70
CA VAL A 20 16.24 3.54 26.99
C VAL A 20 16.13 2.02 27.17
N LEU A 21 15.89 1.55 28.40
CA LEU A 21 15.72 0.13 28.66
C LEU A 21 14.47 -0.45 27.97
N THR A 22 13.37 0.29 27.94
CA THR A 22 12.14 -0.13 27.22
C THR A 22 12.40 -0.20 25.73
N LEU A 23 13.10 0.79 25.15
CA LEU A 23 13.43 0.80 23.73
C LEU A 23 14.35 -0.38 23.37
N LEU A 24 15.38 -0.64 24.19
CA LEU A 24 16.26 -1.79 24.04
C LEU A 24 15.50 -3.13 24.11
N GLY A 25 14.63 -3.26 25.09
CA GLY A 25 13.80 -4.46 25.25
C GLY A 25 12.86 -4.68 24.05
N ALA A 26 12.16 -3.64 23.62
CA ALA A 26 11.30 -3.69 22.46
C ALA A 26 12.07 -4.06 21.17
N SER A 27 13.26 -3.51 20.97
CA SER A 27 14.13 -3.81 19.82
C SER A 27 14.58 -5.29 19.77
N LEU A 28 14.74 -5.93 20.93
CA LEU A 28 15.13 -7.33 21.01
C LEU A 28 13.94 -8.30 20.90
N LEU A 29 12.74 -7.86 21.28
CA LEU A 29 11.54 -8.69 21.23
C LEU A 29 10.83 -8.62 19.87
N ALA A 30 10.99 -7.53 19.12
CA ALA A 30 10.37 -7.31 17.82
C ALA A 30 11.40 -6.83 16.77
N PRO A 31 12.40 -7.67 16.41
CA PRO A 31 13.47 -7.29 15.48
C PRO A 31 12.92 -6.95 14.09
N ASP A 32 11.91 -7.68 13.61
CA ASP A 32 11.34 -7.45 12.29
C ASP A 32 10.60 -6.10 12.19
N ALA A 33 9.94 -5.68 13.26
CA ALA A 33 9.35 -4.34 13.33
C ALA A 33 10.42 -3.24 13.35
N LEU A 34 11.57 -3.49 13.98
CA LEU A 34 12.70 -2.57 13.98
C LEU A 34 13.37 -2.49 12.61
N ASP A 35 13.54 -3.63 11.94
CA ASP A 35 14.06 -3.70 10.57
C ASP A 35 13.12 -2.94 9.61
N SER A 36 11.82 -3.20 9.67
CA SER A 36 10.81 -2.49 8.87
C SER A 36 10.80 -0.98 9.13
N TRP A 37 10.97 -0.58 10.40
CA TRP A 37 11.09 0.84 10.74
C TRP A 37 12.35 1.48 10.16
N ALA A 38 13.49 0.79 10.18
CA ALA A 38 14.73 1.29 9.61
C ALA A 38 14.65 1.37 8.08
N ASP A 39 14.02 0.38 7.44
CA ASP A 39 13.83 0.34 5.98
C ASP A 39 12.81 1.36 5.48
N GLY A 40 11.81 1.68 6.28
CA GLY A 40 10.85 2.74 5.99
C GLY A 40 11.43 4.17 6.03
N ARG A 41 12.73 4.33 6.37
CA ARG A 41 13.40 5.64 6.29
C ARG A 41 13.91 5.92 4.89
N ASP A 42 13.88 7.18 4.50
CA ASP A 42 14.46 7.62 3.23
C ASP A 42 15.94 7.20 3.11
N PRO A 43 16.39 6.77 1.93
CA PRO A 43 17.79 6.47 1.70
C PRO A 43 18.67 7.68 2.02
N GLY A 44 19.55 7.55 3.01
CA GLY A 44 20.41 8.63 3.45
C GLY A 44 21.02 8.38 4.83
N TRP A 45 21.52 9.43 5.47
CA TRP A 45 22.17 9.33 6.78
C TRP A 45 21.21 8.83 7.89
N GLU A 46 19.90 9.13 7.78
CA GLU A 46 18.89 8.69 8.75
C GLU A 46 18.70 7.16 8.70
N ARG A 47 18.56 6.60 7.50
CA ARG A 47 18.50 5.15 7.31
C ARG A 47 19.80 4.48 7.79
N THR A 48 20.95 5.06 7.48
CA THR A 48 22.23 4.55 7.94
C THR A 48 22.32 4.53 9.46
N LEU A 49 21.88 5.60 10.15
CA LEU A 49 21.82 5.62 11.60
C LEU A 49 20.81 4.63 12.18
N ALA A 50 19.64 4.49 11.55
CA ALA A 50 18.63 3.51 11.96
C ALA A 50 19.21 2.08 11.86
N ARG A 51 19.89 1.76 10.77
CA ARG A 51 20.52 0.45 10.54
C ARG A 51 21.69 0.17 11.49
N VAL A 52 22.48 1.16 11.88
CA VAL A 52 23.54 0.99 12.90
C VAL A 52 22.99 0.46 14.23
N TRP A 53 21.70 0.73 14.50
CA TRP A 53 21.00 0.19 15.67
C TRP A 53 20.23 -1.09 15.35
N ALA A 54 19.47 -1.11 14.27
CA ALA A 54 18.56 -2.21 13.91
C ALA A 54 19.34 -3.51 13.62
N ASP A 55 20.38 -3.45 12.80
CA ASP A 55 21.12 -4.65 12.39
C ASP A 55 21.74 -5.41 13.58
N PRO A 56 22.50 -4.78 14.52
CA PRO A 56 23.05 -5.50 15.67
C PRO A 56 21.98 -5.98 16.66
N ALA A 57 20.89 -5.24 16.83
CA ALA A 57 19.80 -5.62 17.72
C ALA A 57 19.03 -6.81 17.16
N GLY A 58 18.73 -6.81 15.86
CA GLY A 58 18.09 -7.92 15.16
C GLY A 58 18.95 -9.18 15.16
N ASP A 59 20.25 -9.06 14.90
CA ASP A 59 21.18 -10.20 14.96
C ASP A 59 21.27 -10.81 16.35
N LEU A 60 21.30 -9.96 17.39
CA LEU A 60 21.34 -10.45 18.76
C LEU A 60 20.03 -11.15 19.15
N ALA A 61 18.89 -10.56 18.78
CA ALA A 61 17.56 -11.12 19.04
C ALA A 61 17.40 -12.51 18.41
N ARG A 62 17.75 -12.64 17.13
CA ARG A 62 17.72 -13.92 16.39
C ARG A 62 18.67 -14.97 16.96
N ARG A 63 19.90 -14.58 17.37
CA ARG A 63 20.87 -15.50 18.00
C ARG A 63 20.41 -16.03 19.36
N LEU A 64 19.67 -15.23 20.10
CA LEU A 64 19.17 -15.58 21.43
C LEU A 64 17.73 -16.13 21.39
N ALA A 65 17.11 -16.22 20.20
CA ALA A 65 15.72 -16.63 20.01
C ALA A 65 14.72 -15.85 20.88
N LEU A 66 14.96 -14.54 21.10
CA LEU A 66 14.13 -13.70 21.93
C LEU A 66 12.84 -13.26 21.22
N ASP A 67 12.81 -13.34 19.91
CA ASP A 67 11.70 -13.03 19.02
C ASP A 67 10.66 -14.17 18.92
N VAL A 68 11.06 -15.41 19.19
CA VAL A 68 10.21 -16.60 19.03
C VAL A 68 8.87 -16.51 19.79
N PRO A 69 8.82 -16.11 21.08
CA PRO A 69 7.54 -16.06 21.79
C PRO A 69 6.54 -15.08 21.20
N LEU A 70 7.03 -13.96 20.66
CA LEU A 70 6.16 -12.94 20.05
C LEU A 70 5.69 -13.40 18.66
N ARG A 71 6.55 -14.02 17.87
CA ARG A 71 6.20 -14.63 16.57
C ARG A 71 5.14 -15.71 16.76
N GLU A 72 5.37 -16.68 17.64
CA GLU A 72 4.39 -17.74 17.91
C GLU A 72 3.03 -17.19 18.36
N LEU A 73 3.02 -16.11 19.16
CA LEU A 73 1.79 -15.46 19.56
C LEU A 73 1.08 -14.75 18.40
N THR A 74 1.84 -14.07 17.57
CA THR A 74 1.32 -13.41 16.35
C THR A 74 0.76 -14.43 15.38
N ASP A 75 1.50 -15.50 15.09
CA ASP A 75 1.08 -16.59 14.20
C ASP A 75 -0.20 -17.28 14.70
N LEU A 76 -0.32 -17.49 16.03
CA LEU A 76 -1.54 -18.03 16.63
C LEU A 76 -2.76 -17.13 16.46
N VAL A 77 -2.58 -15.82 16.65
CA VAL A 77 -3.66 -14.84 16.51
C VAL A 77 -4.07 -14.67 15.04
N ASP A 78 -3.09 -14.59 14.16
CA ASP A 78 -3.33 -14.39 12.73
C ASP A 78 -3.89 -15.68 12.09
N GLY A 79 -3.41 -16.85 12.48
CA GLY A 79 -3.98 -18.13 12.07
C GLY A 79 -5.45 -18.28 12.46
N ALA A 80 -5.81 -17.90 13.69
CA ALA A 80 -7.21 -17.94 14.14
C ALA A 80 -8.10 -16.93 13.38
N ARG A 81 -7.59 -15.73 13.12
CA ARG A 81 -8.29 -14.70 12.30
C ARG A 81 -8.49 -15.17 10.86
N THR A 82 -7.46 -15.76 10.28
CA THR A 82 -7.47 -16.31 8.91
C THR A 82 -8.56 -17.35 8.72
N GLU A 83 -8.66 -18.31 9.65
CA GLU A 83 -9.64 -19.39 9.57
C GLU A 83 -11.07 -18.86 9.64
N VAL A 84 -11.32 -17.89 10.53
CA VAL A 84 -12.63 -17.21 10.63
C VAL A 84 -12.95 -16.44 9.35
N THR A 85 -11.99 -15.72 8.79
CA THR A 85 -12.19 -14.90 7.58
C THR A 85 -12.43 -15.77 6.35
N ARG A 86 -11.65 -16.82 6.15
CA ARG A 86 -11.86 -17.79 5.04
C ARG A 86 -13.22 -18.49 5.11
N SER A 87 -13.72 -18.72 6.31
CA SER A 87 -15.04 -19.29 6.51
C SER A 87 -16.19 -18.32 6.21
N ALA A 88 -15.91 -17.02 6.29
CA ALA A 88 -16.92 -15.97 6.12
C ALA A 88 -17.04 -15.47 4.67
N VAL A 89 -15.99 -15.57 3.86
CA VAL A 89 -15.92 -15.01 2.51
C VAL A 89 -15.43 -16.04 1.51
N ALA A 90 -16.25 -16.31 0.50
CA ALA A 90 -15.82 -17.09 -0.66
C ALA A 90 -15.12 -16.16 -1.67
N PRO A 91 -13.94 -16.53 -2.23
CA PRO A 91 -13.29 -15.74 -3.26
C PRO A 91 -14.18 -15.61 -4.50
N ALA A 92 -14.10 -14.46 -5.15
CA ALA A 92 -14.74 -14.29 -6.45
C ALA A 92 -14.08 -15.22 -7.48
N ILE A 93 -14.91 -15.85 -8.30
CA ILE A 93 -14.42 -16.68 -9.42
C ILE A 93 -14.31 -15.77 -10.64
N ARG A 94 -13.16 -15.79 -11.29
CA ARG A 94 -13.00 -15.10 -12.57
C ARG A 94 -14.04 -15.60 -13.56
N PRO A 95 -14.75 -14.71 -14.28
CA PRO A 95 -15.69 -15.11 -15.31
C PRO A 95 -15.01 -15.98 -16.39
N GLU A 96 -15.66 -17.06 -16.80
CA GLU A 96 -15.16 -17.83 -17.95
C GLU A 96 -15.15 -16.99 -19.23
N ALA A 97 -14.20 -17.26 -20.12
CA ALA A 97 -14.10 -16.56 -21.39
C ALA A 97 -15.45 -16.66 -22.17
N GLY A 98 -16.06 -15.51 -22.43
CA GLY A 98 -17.36 -15.43 -23.11
C GLY A 98 -18.58 -15.22 -22.21
N THR A 99 -18.44 -15.25 -20.87
CA THR A 99 -19.47 -14.79 -19.96
C THR A 99 -19.28 -13.29 -19.68
N THR A 100 -20.34 -12.51 -19.79
CA THR A 100 -20.30 -11.10 -19.37
C THR A 100 -20.21 -11.06 -17.84
N PRO A 101 -19.18 -10.48 -17.24
CA PRO A 101 -19.11 -10.35 -15.78
C PRO A 101 -20.35 -9.64 -15.26
N THR A 102 -20.92 -10.13 -14.17
CA THR A 102 -22.02 -9.42 -13.51
C THR A 102 -21.44 -8.12 -12.95
N THR A 103 -21.70 -7.01 -13.61
CA THR A 103 -21.32 -5.69 -13.12
C THR A 103 -22.29 -5.33 -12.01
N VAL A 104 -21.78 -5.11 -10.81
CA VAL A 104 -22.57 -4.46 -9.77
C VAL A 104 -22.87 -3.05 -10.24
N ALA A 105 -24.15 -2.75 -10.43
CA ALA A 105 -24.54 -1.39 -10.85
C ALA A 105 -24.14 -0.40 -9.75
N PRO A 106 -23.47 0.69 -10.09
CA PRO A 106 -23.15 1.73 -9.13
C PRO A 106 -24.44 2.19 -8.41
N ARG A 107 -24.35 2.36 -7.11
CA ARG A 107 -25.38 3.02 -6.32
C ARG A 107 -24.89 4.40 -5.90
N SER A 108 -25.68 5.42 -6.05
CA SER A 108 -25.33 6.75 -5.52
C SER A 108 -25.21 6.67 -4.00
N ALA A 109 -24.08 7.10 -3.49
CA ALA A 109 -23.83 7.21 -2.05
C ALA A 109 -24.68 8.33 -1.43
N THR A 110 -24.96 8.18 -0.14
CA THR A 110 -25.62 9.18 0.70
C THR A 110 -24.96 9.21 2.08
N SER A 111 -25.19 10.27 2.87
CA SER A 111 -24.67 10.35 4.24
C SER A 111 -25.17 9.21 5.16
N GLU A 112 -26.35 8.64 4.86
CA GLU A 112 -26.89 7.49 5.62
C GLU A 112 -26.29 6.16 5.15
N ARG A 113 -25.82 6.09 3.91
CA ARG A 113 -25.18 4.94 3.29
C ARG A 113 -23.98 5.40 2.46
N PRO A 114 -22.86 5.72 3.11
CA PRO A 114 -21.69 6.24 2.43
C PRO A 114 -21.07 5.21 1.46
N LEU A 115 -20.36 5.69 0.46
CA LEU A 115 -19.48 4.89 -0.38
C LEU A 115 -18.29 4.42 0.45
N ARG A 116 -18.08 3.12 0.51
CA ARG A 116 -16.97 2.52 1.25
C ARG A 116 -15.85 2.18 0.27
N ILE A 117 -14.74 2.89 0.41
CA ILE A 117 -13.55 2.74 -0.43
C ILE A 117 -12.46 2.03 0.37
N LEU A 118 -11.97 0.89 -0.13
CA LEU A 118 -10.77 0.23 0.36
C LEU A 118 -9.60 0.61 -0.57
N ALA A 119 -8.56 1.26 -0.05
CA ALA A 119 -7.37 1.64 -0.80
C ALA A 119 -6.21 0.68 -0.48
N VAL A 120 -5.74 -0.09 -1.46
CA VAL A 120 -4.71 -1.14 -1.31
C VAL A 120 -3.56 -0.95 -2.28
N GLY A 121 -2.36 -1.32 -1.88
CA GLY A 121 -1.17 -1.26 -2.71
C GLY A 121 0.10 -1.09 -1.89
N ASP A 122 1.15 -0.59 -2.54
CA ASP A 122 2.45 -0.35 -1.93
C ASP A 122 2.59 1.07 -1.32
N SER A 123 3.81 1.56 -1.22
CA SER A 123 4.08 2.91 -0.70
C SER A 123 3.52 4.04 -1.57
N LEU A 124 3.24 3.80 -2.85
CA LEU A 124 2.54 4.77 -3.70
C LEU A 124 1.09 4.94 -3.26
N MET A 125 0.44 3.84 -2.86
CA MET A 125 -0.89 3.89 -2.29
C MET A 125 -0.91 4.60 -0.93
N LEU A 126 0.14 4.45 -0.10
CA LEU A 126 0.25 5.21 1.15
C LEU A 126 0.19 6.73 0.92
N ASP A 127 0.87 7.21 -0.10
CA ASP A 127 0.81 8.64 -0.45
C ASP A 127 -0.58 9.02 -1.02
N LEU A 128 -1.12 8.19 -1.91
CA LEU A 128 -2.42 8.44 -2.55
C LEU A 128 -3.56 8.40 -1.52
N GLN A 129 -3.56 7.47 -0.58
CA GLN A 129 -4.61 7.38 0.45
C GLN A 129 -4.70 8.66 1.29
N TYR A 130 -3.58 9.30 1.63
CA TYR A 130 -3.59 10.60 2.30
C TYR A 130 -4.18 11.72 1.43
N GLY A 131 -3.96 11.67 0.10
CA GLY A 131 -4.64 12.55 -0.84
C GLY A 131 -6.14 12.30 -0.87
N MET A 132 -6.55 11.03 -0.89
CA MET A 132 -7.97 10.64 -0.85
C MET A 132 -8.64 11.08 0.46
N GLU A 133 -7.97 10.92 1.60
CA GLU A 133 -8.45 11.40 2.89
C GLU A 133 -8.65 12.93 2.85
N ARG A 134 -7.71 13.71 2.34
CA ARG A 134 -7.84 15.17 2.26
C ARG A 134 -8.97 15.64 1.34
N GLU A 135 -9.12 15.00 0.19
CA GLU A 135 -10.08 15.43 -0.84
C GLU A 135 -11.49 14.82 -0.64
N LEU A 136 -11.59 13.61 -0.07
CA LEU A 136 -12.86 12.90 0.06
C LEU A 136 -13.46 12.91 1.47
N ASP A 137 -12.64 12.96 2.55
CA ASP A 137 -13.16 13.01 3.94
C ASP A 137 -14.10 14.19 4.23
N PRO A 138 -13.98 15.37 3.58
CA PRO A 138 -14.97 16.43 3.74
C PRO A 138 -16.37 16.03 3.29
N ARG A 139 -16.50 14.97 2.48
CA ARG A 139 -17.79 14.44 2.03
C ARG A 139 -18.39 13.53 3.10
N MET A 140 -19.64 13.80 3.46
CA MET A 140 -20.39 12.99 4.42
C MET A 140 -20.85 11.64 3.83
N ASP A 141 -20.72 11.45 2.52
CA ASP A 141 -21.17 10.30 1.76
C ASP A 141 -20.03 9.37 1.31
N VAL A 142 -18.81 9.53 1.87
CA VAL A 142 -17.63 8.70 1.58
C VAL A 142 -16.94 8.27 2.86
N VAL A 143 -16.41 7.05 2.87
CA VAL A 143 -15.49 6.53 3.89
C VAL A 143 -14.31 5.87 3.19
N VAL A 144 -13.10 6.32 3.47
CA VAL A 144 -11.86 5.77 2.92
C VAL A 144 -11.13 4.95 3.98
N GLU A 145 -10.85 3.68 3.67
CA GLU A 145 -10.04 2.77 4.47
C GLU A 145 -8.70 2.52 3.76
N GLY A 146 -7.65 3.20 4.21
CA GLY A 146 -6.31 3.06 3.66
C GLY A 146 -5.58 1.82 4.19
N ARG A 147 -5.04 1.02 3.28
CA ARG A 147 -4.27 -0.21 3.54
C ARG A 147 -3.05 -0.31 2.61
N GLY A 148 -2.42 0.81 2.30
CA GLY A 148 -1.13 0.82 1.61
C GLY A 148 -0.06 0.20 2.51
N ALA A 149 0.86 -0.60 1.96
CA ALA A 149 1.89 -1.31 2.69
C ALA A 149 3.30 -0.95 2.18
N LEU A 150 4.15 -0.45 3.08
CA LEU A 150 5.53 -0.09 2.74
C LEU A 150 6.30 -1.32 2.25
N GLY A 151 6.95 -1.18 1.09
CA GLY A 151 7.77 -2.25 0.53
C GLY A 151 6.99 -3.41 -0.05
N PHE A 152 5.65 -3.37 -0.05
CA PHE A 152 4.84 -4.41 -0.67
C PHE A 152 5.09 -4.47 -2.18
N GLY A 153 5.11 -5.68 -2.70
CA GLY A 153 5.19 -5.98 -4.12
C GLY A 153 4.77 -7.43 -4.36
N PHE A 154 4.18 -7.69 -5.51
CA PHE A 154 3.73 -9.03 -5.87
C PHE A 154 4.87 -10.03 -6.01
N THR A 155 6.10 -9.56 -6.30
CA THR A 155 7.29 -10.42 -6.42
C THR A 155 8.24 -10.29 -5.24
N VAL A 156 7.96 -9.43 -4.26
CA VAL A 156 8.84 -9.15 -3.12
C VAL A 156 8.80 -10.30 -2.11
N PRO A 157 9.95 -10.95 -1.78
CA PRO A 157 9.97 -12.24 -1.07
C PRO A 157 9.53 -12.20 0.39
N HIS A 158 9.58 -11.05 1.06
CA HIS A 158 9.16 -10.96 2.46
C HIS A 158 7.64 -10.87 2.63
N TRP A 159 6.90 -10.79 1.51
CA TRP A 159 5.46 -10.93 1.52
C TRP A 159 5.13 -12.37 1.10
N ASP A 160 4.70 -13.18 2.04
CA ASP A 160 4.17 -14.50 1.74
C ASP A 160 2.83 -14.32 1.03
N TRP A 161 2.84 -14.59 -0.29
CA TRP A 161 1.66 -14.37 -1.11
C TRP A 161 0.49 -15.24 -0.68
N GLU A 162 0.74 -16.48 -0.29
CA GLU A 162 -0.33 -17.43 0.01
C GLU A 162 -0.83 -17.27 1.45
N ASP A 163 0.07 -17.10 2.40
CA ASP A 163 -0.29 -17.06 3.82
C ASP A 163 -0.59 -15.64 4.31
N ASP A 164 0.21 -14.64 3.94
CA ASP A 164 0.05 -13.27 4.42
C ASP A 164 -0.91 -12.45 3.53
N VAL A 165 -0.60 -12.33 2.23
CA VAL A 165 -1.27 -11.37 1.34
C VAL A 165 -2.68 -11.82 1.00
N LEU A 166 -2.87 -13.05 0.54
CA LEU A 166 -4.20 -13.56 0.21
C LEU A 166 -5.11 -13.62 1.43
N THR A 167 -4.56 -14.03 2.55
CA THR A 167 -5.27 -14.07 3.83
C THR A 167 -5.71 -12.68 4.27
N ASP A 168 -4.83 -11.68 4.16
CA ASP A 168 -5.17 -10.30 4.47
C ASP A 168 -6.24 -9.75 3.53
N TYR A 169 -6.22 -10.06 2.24
CA TYR A 169 -7.27 -9.63 1.32
C TYR A 169 -8.63 -10.20 1.68
N TYR A 170 -8.74 -11.48 2.02
CA TYR A 170 -9.98 -12.07 2.54
C TYR A 170 -10.49 -11.32 3.78
N ARG A 171 -9.59 -11.09 4.73
CA ARG A 171 -9.91 -10.39 5.97
C ARG A 171 -10.40 -8.96 5.71
N LEU A 172 -9.65 -8.20 4.90
CA LEU A 172 -9.98 -6.80 4.58
C LEU A 172 -11.34 -6.68 3.89
N VAL A 173 -11.62 -7.51 2.90
CA VAL A 173 -12.92 -7.50 2.20
C VAL A 173 -14.05 -7.86 3.17
N ALA A 174 -13.88 -8.88 4.00
CA ALA A 174 -14.89 -9.29 4.98
C ALA A 174 -15.15 -8.23 6.06
N GLU A 175 -14.11 -7.58 6.57
CA GLU A 175 -14.23 -6.55 7.62
C GLU A 175 -14.81 -5.24 7.09
N ILE A 176 -14.38 -4.82 5.92
CA ILE A 176 -14.71 -3.50 5.36
C ILE A 176 -15.97 -3.57 4.51
N SER A 177 -16.21 -4.67 3.80
CA SER A 177 -17.29 -4.81 2.82
C SER A 177 -17.31 -3.62 1.85
N PRO A 178 -16.22 -3.37 1.08
CA PRO A 178 -16.10 -2.19 0.24
C PRO A 178 -17.08 -2.21 -0.94
N ASP A 179 -17.60 -1.05 -1.31
CA ASP A 179 -18.30 -0.86 -2.58
C ASP A 179 -17.29 -0.73 -3.73
N VAL A 180 -16.14 -0.11 -3.42
CA VAL A 180 -15.05 0.20 -4.36
C VAL A 180 -13.71 -0.17 -3.74
N VAL A 181 -12.83 -0.78 -4.53
CA VAL A 181 -11.42 -0.98 -4.19
C VAL A 181 -10.56 -0.12 -5.11
N VAL A 182 -9.66 0.67 -4.54
CA VAL A 182 -8.70 1.49 -5.28
C VAL A 182 -7.32 0.87 -5.14
N VAL A 183 -6.64 0.62 -6.26
CA VAL A 183 -5.35 -0.07 -6.29
C VAL A 183 -4.28 0.82 -6.91
N MET A 184 -3.12 0.94 -6.27
CA MET A 184 -1.91 1.51 -6.86
C MET A 184 -0.69 0.75 -6.34
N ILE A 185 0.07 0.12 -7.25
CA ILE A 185 1.20 -0.75 -6.91
C ILE A 185 2.24 -0.71 -8.04
N GLY A 186 3.51 -1.02 -7.73
CA GLY A 186 4.57 -1.22 -8.70
C GLY A 186 5.90 -0.55 -8.36
N ALA A 187 6.02 0.10 -7.19
CA ALA A 187 7.27 0.74 -6.78
C ALA A 187 8.36 -0.25 -6.37
N ASN A 188 8.04 -1.52 -6.12
CA ASN A 188 8.97 -2.51 -5.58
C ASN A 188 9.26 -3.70 -6.51
N GLU A 189 8.74 -3.69 -7.75
CA GLU A 189 8.87 -4.80 -8.70
C GLU A 189 10.13 -4.72 -9.59
N PHE A 190 11.09 -3.88 -9.25
CA PHE A 190 12.23 -3.54 -10.11
C PHE A 190 13.50 -4.32 -9.81
N GLU A 191 13.55 -5.09 -8.73
CA GLU A 191 14.70 -5.92 -8.36
C GLU A 191 14.51 -7.37 -8.80
N GLU A 192 15.61 -8.10 -8.92
CA GLU A 192 15.59 -9.53 -9.20
C GLU A 192 15.24 -10.29 -7.93
N TYR A 193 14.09 -10.93 -7.91
CA TYR A 193 13.60 -11.71 -6.78
C TYR A 193 13.40 -13.16 -7.15
N ALA A 194 13.59 -14.04 -6.17
CA ALA A 194 13.21 -15.43 -6.29
C ALA A 194 11.77 -15.64 -5.79
N VAL A 195 10.90 -16.15 -6.65
CA VAL A 195 9.52 -16.50 -6.31
C VAL A 195 9.36 -18.01 -6.49
N ASN A 196 8.97 -18.72 -5.43
CA ASN A 196 8.84 -20.18 -5.43
C ASN A 196 10.11 -20.93 -5.89
N GLY A 197 11.29 -20.34 -5.60
CA GLY A 197 12.59 -20.90 -5.98
C GLY A 197 13.01 -20.65 -7.43
N GLU A 198 12.28 -19.82 -8.17
CA GLU A 198 12.61 -19.36 -9.52
C GLU A 198 13.03 -17.89 -9.50
N ASP A 199 14.24 -17.59 -9.98
CA ASP A 199 14.73 -16.21 -10.09
C ASP A 199 13.98 -15.46 -11.21
N LEU A 200 13.36 -14.34 -10.87
CA LEU A 200 12.59 -13.52 -11.78
C LEU A 200 13.40 -12.28 -12.21
N THR A 201 13.84 -12.25 -13.46
CA THR A 201 14.50 -11.06 -14.02
C THR A 201 13.43 -10.01 -14.38
N PRO A 202 13.46 -8.81 -13.79
CA PRO A 202 12.53 -7.73 -14.10
C PRO A 202 12.47 -7.42 -15.61
N GLY A 203 11.26 -7.23 -16.14
CA GLY A 203 11.02 -7.07 -17.57
C GLY A 203 11.08 -8.37 -18.37
N GLY A 204 11.46 -9.50 -17.76
CA GLY A 204 11.46 -10.81 -18.39
C GLY A 204 10.04 -11.39 -18.59
N ARG A 205 9.92 -12.41 -19.46
CA ARG A 205 8.63 -13.04 -19.75
C ARG A 205 8.01 -13.65 -18.48
N ARG A 206 8.79 -14.41 -17.71
CA ARG A 206 8.31 -15.10 -16.52
C ARG A 206 7.92 -14.13 -15.40
N TRP A 207 8.67 -13.03 -15.23
CA TRP A 207 8.32 -11.96 -14.32
C TRP A 207 6.95 -11.34 -14.65
N ARG A 208 6.69 -11.04 -15.95
CA ARG A 208 5.36 -10.55 -16.37
C ARG A 208 4.24 -11.57 -16.17
N GLU A 209 4.52 -12.87 -16.35
CA GLU A 209 3.54 -13.94 -16.12
C GLU A 209 3.19 -14.02 -14.63
N VAL A 210 4.18 -14.04 -13.72
CA VAL A 210 3.94 -14.08 -12.27
C VAL A 210 3.18 -12.86 -11.78
N LEU A 211 3.56 -11.66 -12.24
CA LEU A 211 2.83 -10.44 -11.91
C LEU A 211 1.38 -10.48 -12.38
N PHE A 212 1.15 -10.99 -13.60
CA PHE A 212 -0.20 -11.15 -14.12
C PHE A 212 -1.02 -12.14 -13.29
N GLU A 213 -0.45 -13.31 -12.98
CA GLU A 213 -1.11 -14.35 -12.16
C GLU A 213 -1.53 -13.78 -10.81
N ARG A 214 -0.63 -13.08 -10.13
CA ARG A 214 -0.88 -12.49 -8.80
C ARG A 214 -1.84 -11.30 -8.85
N ALA A 215 -1.74 -10.45 -9.86
CA ALA A 215 -2.70 -9.36 -10.05
C ALA A 215 -4.12 -9.89 -10.30
N ASP A 216 -4.24 -10.91 -11.13
CA ASP A 216 -5.51 -11.56 -11.45
C ASP A 216 -6.15 -12.21 -10.20
N GLU A 217 -5.34 -12.88 -9.40
CA GLU A 217 -5.75 -13.49 -8.13
C GLU A 217 -6.16 -12.44 -7.10
N ALA A 218 -5.38 -11.34 -6.98
CA ALA A 218 -5.73 -10.22 -6.12
C ALA A 218 -7.07 -9.58 -6.51
N ILE A 219 -7.32 -9.37 -7.81
CA ILE A 219 -8.60 -8.88 -8.30
C ILE A 219 -9.74 -9.82 -7.88
N ALA A 220 -9.55 -11.14 -8.01
CA ALA A 220 -10.56 -12.13 -7.61
C ALA A 220 -10.93 -11.98 -6.13
N HIS A 221 -9.95 -11.79 -5.25
CA HIS A 221 -10.18 -11.60 -3.81
C HIS A 221 -10.83 -10.26 -3.48
N TRP A 222 -10.36 -9.16 -4.06
CA TRP A 222 -10.95 -7.84 -3.83
C TRP A 222 -12.39 -7.72 -4.34
N LYS A 223 -12.75 -8.48 -5.36
CA LYS A 223 -14.12 -8.54 -5.90
C LYS A 223 -15.03 -9.55 -5.22
N ALA A 224 -14.57 -10.21 -4.16
CA ALA A 224 -15.34 -11.31 -3.54
C ALA A 224 -16.78 -10.94 -3.19
N ASP A 225 -17.03 -9.71 -2.72
CA ASP A 225 -18.37 -9.19 -2.39
C ASP A 225 -18.95 -8.27 -3.47
N GLY A 226 -18.41 -8.32 -4.70
CA GLY A 226 -18.92 -7.57 -5.83
C GLY A 226 -18.42 -6.13 -5.93
N ALA A 227 -17.37 -5.74 -5.20
CA ALA A 227 -16.77 -4.42 -5.30
C ALA A 227 -16.33 -4.10 -6.74
N HIS A 228 -16.41 -2.83 -7.14
CA HIS A 228 -15.79 -2.34 -8.35
C HIS A 228 -14.33 -1.95 -8.07
N ILE A 229 -13.41 -2.25 -8.99
CA ILE A 229 -11.98 -1.92 -8.82
C ILE A 229 -11.60 -0.75 -9.72
N TYR A 230 -11.00 0.28 -9.13
CA TYR A 230 -10.25 1.32 -9.84
C TYR A 230 -8.77 1.05 -9.65
N TRP A 231 -8.10 0.62 -10.73
CA TRP A 231 -6.68 0.33 -10.72
C TRP A 231 -5.91 1.46 -11.40
N TRP A 232 -5.04 2.11 -10.65
CA TRP A 232 -4.16 3.13 -11.22
C TRP A 232 -2.98 2.49 -11.95
N THR A 233 -2.65 2.97 -13.13
CA THR A 233 -1.36 2.66 -13.74
C THR A 233 -0.24 3.09 -12.81
N THR A 234 0.85 2.29 -12.75
CA THR A 234 2.06 2.70 -12.03
C THR A 234 2.63 3.95 -12.70
N PRO A 235 2.77 5.07 -11.99
CA PRO A 235 3.24 6.31 -12.59
C PRO A 235 4.71 6.21 -12.96
N ARG A 236 5.10 6.82 -14.09
CA ARG A 236 6.50 6.92 -14.46
C ARG A 236 7.31 7.57 -13.35
N MET A 237 8.44 6.98 -13.05
CA MET A 237 9.38 7.44 -12.04
C MET A 237 10.58 8.09 -12.69
N ARG A 238 11.36 8.88 -11.93
CA ARG A 238 12.57 9.54 -12.44
C ARG A 238 13.56 8.52 -13.01
N ASP A 239 13.73 7.39 -12.32
CA ASP A 239 14.62 6.32 -12.75
C ASP A 239 13.85 5.27 -13.56
N LYS A 240 14.34 4.99 -14.77
CA LYS A 240 13.73 4.02 -15.70
C LYS A 240 13.86 2.56 -15.26
N ARG A 241 14.69 2.27 -14.23
CA ARG A 241 14.81 0.92 -13.67
C ARG A 241 13.49 0.35 -13.14
N PHE A 242 12.53 1.20 -12.79
CA PHE A 242 11.23 0.79 -12.27
C PHE A 242 10.28 0.16 -13.31
N LEU A 243 10.67 0.12 -14.58
CA LEU A 243 9.97 -0.61 -15.66
C LEU A 243 8.46 -0.35 -15.73
N THR A 244 8.03 0.89 -15.46
CA THR A 244 6.62 1.25 -15.33
C THR A 244 5.77 0.95 -16.56
N ASP A 245 6.34 1.05 -17.76
CA ASP A 245 5.62 0.72 -19.01
C ASP A 245 5.36 -0.80 -19.14
N ASP A 246 6.32 -1.65 -18.69
CA ASP A 246 6.13 -3.11 -18.62
C ASP A 246 5.06 -3.48 -17.57
N LEU A 247 5.12 -2.87 -16.38
CA LEU A 247 4.12 -3.05 -15.33
C LEU A 247 2.72 -2.69 -15.82
N ASN A 248 2.58 -1.52 -16.44
CA ASN A 248 1.28 -1.05 -16.94
C ASN A 248 0.71 -1.95 -18.04
N THR A 249 1.56 -2.59 -18.83
CA THR A 249 1.14 -3.63 -19.79
C THR A 249 0.55 -4.84 -19.07
N VAL A 250 1.13 -5.25 -17.94
CA VAL A 250 0.62 -6.34 -17.11
C VAL A 250 -0.71 -5.96 -16.45
N TRP A 251 -0.79 -4.75 -15.87
CA TRP A 251 -2.03 -4.27 -15.23
C TRP A 251 -3.19 -4.13 -16.23
N ALA A 252 -2.92 -3.62 -17.42
CA ALA A 252 -3.92 -3.55 -18.48
C ALA A 252 -4.44 -4.94 -18.85
N ARG A 253 -3.56 -5.90 -19.07
CA ARG A 253 -3.93 -7.28 -19.39
C ARG A 253 -4.74 -7.94 -18.26
N ALA A 254 -4.36 -7.72 -16.99
CA ALA A 254 -5.11 -8.26 -15.85
C ALA A 254 -6.51 -7.64 -15.77
N SER A 255 -6.60 -6.32 -15.95
CA SER A 255 -7.88 -5.59 -15.90
C SER A 255 -8.85 -5.99 -17.02
N GLU A 256 -8.36 -6.14 -18.26
CA GLU A 256 -9.17 -6.55 -19.42
C GLU A 256 -9.92 -7.87 -19.19
N GLY A 257 -9.30 -8.81 -18.46
CA GLY A 257 -9.91 -10.10 -18.14
C GLY A 257 -11.18 -10.02 -17.28
N TRP A 258 -11.38 -8.90 -16.59
CA TRP A 258 -12.51 -8.65 -15.67
C TRP A 258 -13.56 -7.70 -16.26
N GLY A 259 -13.34 -7.18 -17.46
CA GLY A 259 -14.29 -6.32 -18.17
C GLY A 259 -14.74 -5.11 -17.34
N ALA A 260 -16.05 -4.83 -17.33
CA ALA A 260 -16.60 -3.68 -16.64
C ALA A 260 -16.46 -3.71 -15.09
N GLY A 261 -15.93 -4.79 -14.51
CA GLY A 261 -15.69 -4.87 -13.06
C GLY A 261 -14.40 -4.22 -12.59
N VAL A 262 -13.50 -3.86 -13.53
CA VAL A 262 -12.21 -3.19 -13.24
C VAL A 262 -12.03 -2.04 -14.21
N THR A 263 -11.80 -0.85 -13.68
CA THR A 263 -11.48 0.36 -14.45
C THR A 263 -10.00 0.69 -14.25
N LEU A 264 -9.23 0.67 -15.33
CA LEU A 264 -7.83 1.12 -15.31
C LEU A 264 -7.80 2.64 -15.49
N ILE A 265 -7.15 3.36 -14.56
CA ILE A 265 -7.00 4.82 -14.60
C ILE A 265 -5.55 5.18 -14.93
N ASP A 266 -5.34 6.05 -15.89
CA ASP A 266 -4.01 6.51 -16.27
C ASP A 266 -3.48 7.57 -15.30
N SER A 267 -2.48 7.20 -14.50
CA SER A 267 -1.81 8.11 -13.57
C SER A 267 -0.99 9.19 -14.29
N MET A 268 -0.47 8.90 -15.48
CA MET A 268 0.34 9.85 -16.23
C MET A 268 -0.48 10.89 -16.97
N GLY A 269 -1.76 10.63 -17.23
CA GLY A 269 -2.71 11.67 -17.64
C GLY A 269 -2.88 12.78 -16.60
N VAL A 270 -2.59 12.48 -15.33
CA VAL A 270 -2.67 13.45 -14.21
C VAL A 270 -1.29 14.02 -13.86
N LEU A 271 -0.30 13.16 -13.69
CA LEU A 271 1.02 13.53 -13.14
C LEU A 271 2.06 13.86 -14.23
N GLY A 272 1.84 13.42 -15.46
CA GLY A 272 2.78 13.60 -16.56
C GLY A 272 2.81 15.03 -17.11
N ASP A 273 3.79 15.27 -17.96
CA ASP A 273 3.75 16.42 -18.87
C ASP A 273 2.79 16.16 -20.06
N VAL A 274 2.78 17.04 -21.02
CA VAL A 274 1.90 16.95 -22.21
C VAL A 274 2.14 15.67 -23.05
N ASP A 275 3.32 15.07 -22.90
CA ASP A 275 3.72 13.85 -23.62
C ASP A 275 3.61 12.60 -22.71
N GLY A 276 3.08 12.75 -21.47
CA GLY A 276 2.98 11.69 -20.48
C GLY A 276 4.33 11.27 -19.88
N ALA A 277 5.38 12.11 -20.00
CA ALA A 277 6.68 11.85 -19.40
C ALA A 277 6.70 12.25 -17.90
N TYR A 278 7.71 11.76 -17.17
CA TYR A 278 7.91 12.10 -15.77
C TYR A 278 8.06 13.62 -15.60
N ARG A 279 7.32 14.15 -14.63
CA ARG A 279 7.37 15.55 -14.22
C ARG A 279 7.54 15.64 -12.70
N GLU A 280 8.50 16.44 -12.26
CA GLU A 280 8.80 16.62 -10.83
C GLU A 280 7.95 17.69 -10.18
N THR A 281 7.73 18.79 -10.91
CA THR A 281 7.00 19.98 -10.46
C THR A 281 5.96 20.38 -11.50
N MET A 282 5.02 21.22 -11.12
CA MET A 282 4.10 21.90 -12.04
C MET A 282 3.94 23.37 -11.63
N VAL A 283 3.42 24.17 -12.53
CA VAL A 283 2.95 25.52 -12.19
C VAL A 283 1.46 25.42 -11.85
N ASP A 284 1.08 25.87 -10.68
CA ASP A 284 -0.31 25.91 -10.24
C ASP A 284 -1.10 27.11 -10.82
N ASP A 285 -2.38 27.19 -10.50
CA ASP A 285 -3.26 28.24 -10.99
C ASP A 285 -2.86 29.65 -10.49
N SER A 286 -2.05 29.74 -9.44
CA SER A 286 -1.48 31.00 -8.94
C SER A 286 -0.21 31.43 -9.68
N GLY A 287 0.33 30.57 -10.55
CA GLY A 287 1.58 30.76 -11.27
C GLY A 287 2.82 30.35 -10.45
N MET A 288 2.65 29.66 -9.32
CA MET A 288 3.76 29.17 -8.52
C MET A 288 4.16 27.75 -8.92
N GLU A 289 5.47 27.49 -8.89
CA GLU A 289 5.98 26.14 -9.07
C GLU A 289 5.76 25.32 -7.78
N VAL A 290 5.05 24.19 -7.90
CA VAL A 290 4.73 23.29 -6.80
C VAL A 290 5.23 21.89 -7.08
N PRO A 291 5.75 21.15 -6.06
CA PRO A 291 6.27 19.79 -6.27
C PRO A 291 5.12 18.79 -6.40
N LEU A 292 5.22 17.92 -7.39
CA LEU A 292 4.33 16.77 -7.56
C LEU A 292 4.93 15.50 -6.96
N ARG A 293 6.26 15.39 -6.97
CA ARG A 293 7.01 14.20 -6.57
C ARG A 293 7.97 14.54 -5.44
N LYS A 294 8.17 13.61 -4.51
CA LYS A 294 9.20 13.69 -3.47
C LYS A 294 10.60 13.57 -4.09
N GLU A 295 11.61 13.95 -3.34
CA GLU A 295 13.00 14.14 -3.78
C GLU A 295 13.57 13.01 -4.67
N HIS A 296 13.25 11.74 -4.36
CA HIS A 296 13.75 10.60 -5.12
C HIS A 296 12.94 10.29 -6.40
N GLY A 297 11.87 11.03 -6.68
CA GLY A 297 11.08 10.90 -7.90
C GLY A 297 10.25 9.62 -8.02
N VAL A 298 10.02 8.92 -6.90
CA VAL A 298 9.16 7.75 -6.80
C VAL A 298 7.82 8.13 -6.18
N HIS A 299 7.85 8.66 -4.97
CA HIS A 299 6.69 8.99 -4.15
C HIS A 299 6.05 10.33 -4.55
N PHE A 300 4.79 10.52 -4.14
CA PHE A 300 4.04 11.75 -4.39
C PHE A 300 4.28 12.78 -3.28
N HIS A 301 4.41 14.04 -3.69
CA HIS A 301 4.14 15.16 -2.80
C HIS A 301 2.62 15.32 -2.61
N GLU A 302 2.20 16.06 -1.58
CA GLU A 302 0.77 16.27 -1.28
C GLU A 302 -0.02 16.73 -2.52
N VAL A 303 0.50 17.70 -3.27
CA VAL A 303 -0.15 18.22 -4.48
C VAL A 303 -0.38 17.13 -5.52
N GLY A 304 0.62 16.26 -5.75
CA GLY A 304 0.49 15.15 -6.70
C GLY A 304 -0.54 14.11 -6.24
N ALA A 305 -0.55 13.78 -4.95
CA ALA A 305 -1.52 12.86 -4.37
C ALA A 305 -2.95 13.42 -4.43
N ASP A 306 -3.14 14.71 -4.13
CA ASP A 306 -4.44 15.38 -4.20
C ASP A 306 -4.98 15.44 -5.64
N MET A 307 -4.12 15.69 -6.63
CA MET A 307 -4.51 15.64 -8.05
C MET A 307 -5.04 14.27 -8.46
N LEU A 308 -4.37 13.19 -8.04
CA LEU A 308 -4.84 11.83 -8.30
C LEU A 308 -6.18 11.57 -7.58
N ALA A 309 -6.31 11.99 -6.33
CA ALA A 309 -7.55 11.84 -5.56
C ALA A 309 -8.74 12.57 -6.20
N ARG A 310 -8.56 13.80 -6.68
CA ARG A 310 -9.59 14.54 -7.43
C ARG A 310 -9.96 13.87 -8.76
N GLN A 311 -8.98 13.29 -9.46
CA GLN A 311 -9.27 12.53 -10.67
C GLN A 311 -10.07 11.27 -10.36
N LEU A 312 -9.76 10.56 -9.25
CA LEU A 312 -10.57 9.44 -8.80
C LEU A 312 -12.01 9.88 -8.48
N GLU A 313 -12.18 10.99 -7.76
CA GLU A 313 -13.50 11.54 -7.48
C GLU A 313 -14.30 11.80 -8.76
N ALA A 314 -13.66 12.36 -9.78
CA ALA A 314 -14.29 12.60 -11.07
C ALA A 314 -14.76 11.27 -11.73
N HIS A 315 -13.99 10.19 -11.65
CA HIS A 315 -14.43 8.87 -12.10
C HIS A 315 -15.61 8.33 -11.28
N LEU A 316 -15.55 8.45 -9.95
CA LEU A 316 -16.62 8.00 -9.06
C LEU A 316 -17.95 8.74 -9.35
N ILE A 317 -17.89 10.03 -9.69
CA ILE A 317 -19.05 10.83 -10.10
C ILE A 317 -19.54 10.39 -11.48
N ALA A 318 -18.64 10.25 -12.45
CA ALA A 318 -18.99 9.86 -13.82
C ALA A 318 -19.65 8.48 -13.89
N ASP A 319 -19.20 7.55 -13.05
CA ASP A 319 -19.72 6.19 -12.97
C ASP A 319 -20.98 6.08 -12.06
N GLY A 320 -21.38 7.18 -11.40
CA GLY A 320 -22.61 7.25 -10.59
C GLY A 320 -22.49 6.71 -9.15
N TRP A 321 -21.25 6.55 -8.64
CA TRP A 321 -21.02 6.21 -7.23
C TRP A 321 -21.26 7.42 -6.32
N LEU A 322 -20.89 8.61 -6.78
CA LEU A 322 -21.05 9.87 -6.08
C LEU A 322 -21.91 10.83 -6.89
N THR A 323 -22.55 11.75 -6.20
CA THR A 323 -23.16 12.93 -6.85
C THR A 323 -22.12 14.03 -6.96
N GLY A 324 -22.15 14.79 -8.06
CA GLY A 324 -21.34 16.00 -8.18
C GLY A 324 -21.66 17.02 -7.08
N PRO A 325 -20.75 17.98 -6.84
CA PRO A 325 -20.94 19.04 -5.86
C PRO A 325 -22.11 19.95 -6.18
#